data_9442fb8b1f6ef2553246366e49700adb
#
_entry.id   9442fb8b1f6ef2553246366e49700adb
#
_cell.length_a   1.000
_cell.length_b   1.000
_cell.length_c   1.000
_cell.angle_alpha   90.00
_cell.angle_beta   90.00
_cell.angle_gamma   90.00
#
_symmetry.space_group_name_H-M   'P 1'
#
loop_
_entity.id
_entity.type
_entity.pdbx_description
1 polymer ?
#
loop_
_entity_poly.entity_id
_entity_poly.type
_entity_poly.pdbx_seq_one_letter_code
_entity_poly.pdbx_strand_id
1 'polypeptide(L)'
;MTQTSTAPEAERLDGIVTLRGSTACRQWNGIQYLGGLSGANAGATRLSMNVATIPPGGVAYAHVHVDFEVMLFILEGRVRHRYGEGLGQSLDNGAGDFIYIEPGVPHEVYNLSETEPVVAVVARSDASEWSNIENYPSERRVRDGAP
;
A
#
# COMPACT_ATOMS: atom_id res chain seq x y z
N MET A 1 -12.77 3.82 12.06
CA MET A 1 -12.50 2.44 11.55
C MET A 1 -11.71 1.66 12.60
N THR A 2 -12.12 0.46 12.87
CA THR A 2 -11.41 -0.40 13.81
C THR A 2 -10.18 -0.99 13.13
N GLN A 3 -9.03 -0.90 13.79
CA GLN A 3 -7.81 -1.50 13.30
C GLN A 3 -7.71 -2.95 13.80
N THR A 4 -7.33 -3.85 12.90
CA THR A 4 -7.03 -5.22 13.26
C THR A 4 -5.66 -5.61 12.70
N SER A 5 -4.85 -6.29 13.53
CA SER A 5 -3.52 -6.73 13.15
C SER A 5 -3.48 -8.17 12.67
N THR A 6 -4.60 -8.91 12.79
CA THR A 6 -4.67 -10.30 12.35
C THR A 6 -5.01 -10.39 10.87
N ALA A 7 -4.33 -11.32 10.17
CA ALA A 7 -4.69 -11.62 8.80
C ALA A 7 -6.10 -12.21 8.74
N PRO A 8 -6.87 -11.91 7.68
CA PRO A 8 -8.18 -12.50 7.53
C PRO A 8 -8.10 -14.02 7.34
N GLU A 9 -9.11 -14.73 7.78
CA GLU A 9 -9.19 -16.16 7.58
C GLU A 9 -9.41 -16.50 6.11
N ALA A 10 -8.66 -17.48 5.63
CA ALA A 10 -8.77 -17.97 4.26
C ALA A 10 -9.15 -19.45 4.26
N GLU A 11 -9.87 -19.85 3.23
CA GLU A 11 -10.23 -21.25 3.00
C GLU A 11 -9.17 -21.90 2.10
N ARG A 12 -8.70 -23.08 2.51
CA ARG A 12 -7.71 -23.84 1.76
C ARG A 12 -8.32 -25.13 1.24
N LEU A 13 -8.13 -25.39 -0.04
CA LEU A 13 -8.62 -26.59 -0.67
C LEU A 13 -7.61 -27.07 -1.73
N ASP A 14 -6.88 -28.13 -1.39
CA ASP A 14 -5.96 -28.83 -2.31
C ASP A 14 -5.02 -27.90 -3.10
N GLY A 15 -4.35 -27.00 -2.40
CA GLY A 15 -3.38 -26.10 -3.02
C GLY A 15 -3.95 -24.78 -3.52
N ILE A 16 -5.26 -24.61 -3.42
CA ILE A 16 -5.89 -23.32 -3.71
C ILE A 16 -6.37 -22.72 -2.40
N VAL A 17 -6.08 -21.44 -2.20
CA VAL A 17 -6.51 -20.70 -1.03
C VAL A 17 -7.36 -19.53 -1.48
N THR A 18 -8.53 -19.39 -0.89
CA THR A 18 -9.43 -18.28 -1.22
C THR A 18 -9.80 -17.48 0.02
N LEU A 19 -9.94 -16.19 -0.16
CA LEU A 19 -10.41 -15.27 0.86
C LEU A 19 -11.66 -14.58 0.33
N ARG A 20 -12.78 -14.73 1.06
CA ARG A 20 -14.05 -14.15 0.65
C ARG A 20 -14.43 -13.01 1.58
N GLY A 21 -14.57 -11.81 1.01
CA GLY A 21 -15.08 -10.67 1.74
C GLY A 21 -14.24 -10.29 2.97
N SER A 22 -12.98 -9.98 2.77
CA SER A 22 -12.11 -9.56 3.87
C SER A 22 -12.71 -8.37 4.64
N THR A 23 -12.63 -8.44 5.97
CA THR A 23 -12.99 -7.33 6.87
C THR A 23 -11.80 -6.89 7.72
N ALA A 24 -10.63 -7.49 7.51
CA ALA A 24 -9.43 -7.14 8.25
C ALA A 24 -8.90 -5.80 7.77
N CYS A 25 -8.97 -4.78 8.61
CA CYS A 25 -8.56 -3.43 8.29
C CYS A 25 -7.37 -3.01 9.12
N ARG A 26 -6.51 -2.18 8.53
CA ARG A 26 -5.40 -1.57 9.23
C ARG A 26 -5.20 -0.16 8.69
N GLN A 27 -4.96 0.79 9.59
CA GLN A 27 -4.54 2.13 9.22
C GLN A 27 -3.07 2.30 9.53
N TRP A 28 -2.33 2.79 8.56
CA TRP A 28 -0.91 3.07 8.73
C TRP A 28 -0.46 4.10 7.70
N ASN A 29 0.35 5.05 8.14
CA ASN A 29 1.03 5.99 7.26
C ASN A 29 0.10 6.79 6.33
N GLY A 30 -1.11 7.10 6.78
CA GLY A 30 -2.11 7.83 5.99
C GLY A 30 -2.94 6.95 5.06
N ILE A 31 -2.70 5.65 5.06
CA ILE A 31 -3.36 4.68 4.20
C ILE A 31 -4.28 3.80 5.02
N GLN A 32 -5.42 3.43 4.44
CA GLN A 32 -6.29 2.39 4.98
C GLN A 32 -6.07 1.12 4.16
N TYR A 33 -5.69 0.03 4.84
CA TYR A 33 -5.47 -1.25 4.20
C TYR A 33 -6.60 -2.22 4.49
N LEU A 34 -7.03 -2.92 3.46
CA LEU A 34 -7.87 -4.10 3.59
C LEU A 34 -6.96 -5.32 3.39
N GLY A 35 -6.82 -6.13 4.43
CA GLY A 35 -5.96 -7.30 4.41
C GLY A 35 -6.39 -8.30 3.36
N GLY A 36 -5.42 -8.84 2.64
CA GLY A 36 -5.62 -9.85 1.62
C GLY A 36 -4.92 -11.16 1.97
N LEU A 37 -4.22 -11.73 1.02
CA LEU A 37 -3.49 -12.98 1.19
C LEU A 37 -2.00 -12.72 1.42
N SER A 38 -1.44 -13.49 2.34
CA SER A 38 -0.03 -13.37 2.74
C SER A 38 0.49 -14.69 3.28
N GLY A 39 1.69 -14.69 3.80
CA GLY A 39 2.23 -15.85 4.51
C GLY A 39 1.40 -16.26 5.71
N ALA A 40 0.78 -15.28 6.38
CA ALA A 40 0.04 -15.52 7.62
C ALA A 40 -1.24 -16.35 7.42
N ASN A 41 -1.93 -16.19 6.30
CA ASN A 41 -3.21 -16.87 6.07
C ASN A 41 -3.21 -17.82 4.86
N ALA A 42 -2.30 -17.65 3.92
CA ALA A 42 -2.22 -18.49 2.72
C ALA A 42 -1.00 -19.40 2.72
N GLY A 43 -0.04 -19.16 3.62
CA GLY A 43 1.22 -19.89 3.59
C GLY A 43 2.12 -19.45 2.43
N ALA A 44 1.88 -18.28 1.87
CA ALA A 44 2.72 -17.75 0.81
C ALA A 44 4.13 -17.52 1.32
N THR A 45 5.12 -17.79 0.49
CA THR A 45 6.52 -17.69 0.90
C THR A 45 7.21 -16.47 0.29
N ARG A 46 6.65 -15.90 -0.77
CA ARG A 46 7.33 -14.86 -1.54
C ARG A 46 6.47 -13.66 -1.91
N LEU A 47 5.19 -13.70 -1.60
CA LEU A 47 4.33 -12.59 -1.97
C LEU A 47 3.16 -12.40 -1.01
N SER A 48 2.64 -11.19 -1.02
CA SER A 48 1.41 -10.82 -0.35
C SER A 48 0.64 -9.82 -1.20
N MET A 49 -0.65 -9.73 -0.96
CA MET A 49 -1.53 -8.82 -1.69
C MET A 49 -2.57 -8.24 -0.76
N ASN A 50 -2.82 -6.96 -0.88
CA ASN A 50 -3.89 -6.26 -0.16
C ASN A 50 -4.48 -5.14 -1.00
N VAL A 51 -5.45 -4.44 -0.46
CA VAL A 51 -6.05 -3.26 -1.09
C VAL A 51 -5.74 -2.05 -0.21
N ALA A 52 -5.21 -1.00 -0.83
CA ALA A 52 -4.87 0.25 -0.16
C ALA A 52 -5.82 1.35 -0.59
N THR A 53 -6.27 2.15 0.36
CA THR A 53 -7.12 3.31 0.11
C THR A 53 -6.48 4.55 0.71
N ILE A 54 -6.35 5.61 -0.09
CA ILE A 54 -5.95 6.93 0.38
C ILE A 54 -7.19 7.82 0.34
N PRO A 55 -7.62 8.36 1.48
CA PRO A 55 -8.85 9.16 1.51
C PRO A 55 -8.72 10.44 0.69
N PRO A 56 -9.84 11.11 0.36
CA PRO A 56 -9.80 12.39 -0.34
C PRO A 56 -8.88 13.39 0.34
N GLY A 57 -8.05 14.07 -0.45
CA GLY A 57 -7.05 15.02 0.06
C GLY A 57 -5.92 14.40 0.87
N GLY A 58 -5.89 13.07 0.95
CA GLY A 58 -4.93 12.36 1.78
C GLY A 58 -3.59 12.12 1.12
N VAL A 59 -2.68 11.58 1.94
CA VAL A 59 -1.32 11.27 1.51
C VAL A 59 -0.84 9.98 2.16
N ALA A 60 -0.13 9.16 1.39
CA ALA A 60 0.69 8.11 1.94
C ALA A 60 2.09 8.69 2.14
N TYR A 61 2.49 8.86 3.41
CA TYR A 61 3.73 9.57 3.72
C TYR A 61 4.96 8.82 3.23
N ALA A 62 6.00 9.59 2.97
CA ALA A 62 7.23 9.10 2.35
C ALA A 62 7.82 7.91 3.10
N HIS A 63 8.16 6.87 2.36
CA HIS A 63 8.75 5.64 2.89
C HIS A 63 9.54 4.92 1.81
N VAL A 64 10.28 3.91 2.24
CA VAL A 64 11.12 3.07 1.40
C VAL A 64 10.78 1.61 1.68
N HIS A 65 10.63 0.83 0.62
CA HIS A 65 10.51 -0.63 0.74
C HIS A 65 11.90 -1.24 0.74
N VAL A 66 12.25 -1.92 1.85
CA VAL A 66 13.58 -2.50 2.01
C VAL A 66 13.59 -3.93 1.49
N ASP A 67 14.37 -4.16 0.45
CA ASP A 67 14.62 -5.48 -0.13
C ASP A 67 13.40 -6.20 -0.72
N PHE A 68 12.34 -5.48 -1.07
CA PHE A 68 11.23 -6.10 -1.78
C PHE A 68 10.64 -5.15 -2.83
N GLU A 69 9.98 -5.75 -3.79
CA GLU A 69 9.32 -5.05 -4.89
C GLU A 69 7.84 -4.85 -4.61
N VAL A 70 7.29 -3.79 -5.18
CA VAL A 70 5.85 -3.53 -5.13
C VAL A 70 5.34 -3.27 -6.53
N MET A 71 4.23 -3.89 -6.86
CA MET A 71 3.42 -3.51 -8.01
C MET A 71 2.03 -3.13 -7.51
N LEU A 72 1.45 -2.14 -8.13
CA LEU A 72 0.08 -1.78 -7.81
C LEU A 72 -0.72 -1.46 -9.07
N PHE A 73 -2.02 -1.72 -8.96
CA PHE A 73 -2.98 -1.38 -10.00
C PHE A 73 -4.03 -0.46 -9.40
N ILE A 74 -4.21 0.71 -10.01
CA ILE A 74 -5.17 1.70 -9.51
C ILE A 74 -6.57 1.34 -10.00
N LEU A 75 -7.46 1.05 -9.05
CA LEU A 75 -8.86 0.76 -9.34
C LEU A 75 -9.67 2.04 -9.46
N GLU A 76 -9.40 3.02 -8.60
CA GLU A 76 -10.15 4.27 -8.52
C GLU A 76 -9.23 5.42 -8.16
N GLY A 77 -9.51 6.59 -8.72
CA GLY A 77 -8.87 7.83 -8.33
C GLY A 77 -7.64 8.18 -9.16
N ARG A 78 -6.97 9.24 -8.72
CA ARG A 78 -5.77 9.78 -9.36
C ARG A 78 -4.72 10.08 -8.30
N VAL A 79 -3.50 9.68 -8.58
CA VAL A 79 -2.38 9.81 -7.64
C VAL A 79 -1.23 10.57 -8.26
N ARG A 80 -0.47 11.22 -7.40
CA ARG A 80 0.87 11.73 -7.72
C ARG A 80 1.87 11.06 -6.81
N HIS A 81 2.85 10.40 -7.40
CA HIS A 81 4.02 9.92 -6.69
C HIS A 81 5.11 11.00 -6.79
N ARG A 82 5.62 11.40 -5.64
CA ARG A 82 6.88 12.10 -5.58
C ARG A 82 7.92 11.11 -5.09
N TYR A 83 9.03 10.97 -5.81
CA TYR A 83 9.93 9.86 -5.59
C TYR A 83 11.38 10.19 -5.93
N GLY A 84 12.26 9.24 -5.60
CA GLY A 84 13.69 9.39 -5.78
C GLY A 84 14.33 10.17 -4.66
N GLU A 85 15.62 10.42 -4.78
CA GLU A 85 16.37 11.14 -3.76
C GLU A 85 15.76 12.53 -3.51
N GLY A 86 15.48 12.81 -2.25
CA GLY A 86 14.85 14.06 -1.84
C GLY A 86 13.44 14.23 -2.39
N LEU A 87 12.82 13.16 -2.91
CA LEU A 87 11.49 13.21 -3.54
C LEU A 87 11.44 14.21 -4.70
N GLY A 88 12.53 14.29 -5.45
CA GLY A 88 12.70 15.32 -6.48
C GLY A 88 11.97 15.05 -7.79
N GLN A 89 11.50 13.84 -8.02
CA GLN A 89 10.79 13.46 -9.24
C GLN A 89 9.31 13.29 -8.98
N SER A 90 8.50 13.39 -10.03
CA SER A 90 7.05 13.33 -9.92
C SER A 90 6.45 12.55 -11.09
N LEU A 91 5.41 11.75 -10.80
CA LEU A 91 4.70 10.94 -11.79
C LEU A 91 3.22 10.86 -11.40
N ASP A 92 2.34 11.16 -12.33
CA ASP A 92 0.90 11.08 -12.12
C ASP A 92 0.32 9.85 -12.81
N ASN A 93 -0.58 9.16 -12.10
CA ASN A 93 -1.32 8.02 -12.64
C ASN A 93 -2.78 8.10 -12.23
N GLY A 94 -3.61 7.35 -12.94
CA GLY A 94 -5.04 7.25 -12.65
C GLY A 94 -5.56 5.83 -12.76
N ALA A 95 -6.88 5.69 -12.60
CA ALA A 95 -7.54 4.40 -12.66
C ALA A 95 -7.20 3.67 -13.97
N GLY A 96 -6.86 2.39 -13.84
CA GLY A 96 -6.44 1.55 -14.95
C GLY A 96 -4.93 1.50 -15.18
N ASP A 97 -4.16 2.28 -14.44
CA ASP A 97 -2.69 2.29 -14.58
C ASP A 97 -2.04 1.28 -13.64
N PHE A 98 -0.94 0.71 -14.11
CA PHE A 98 -0.05 -0.13 -13.30
C PHE A 98 1.18 0.67 -12.91
N ILE A 99 1.65 0.46 -11.69
CA ILE A 99 2.86 1.11 -11.16
C ILE A 99 3.78 0.06 -10.57
N TYR A 100 5.05 0.15 -10.87
CA TYR A 100 6.10 -0.68 -10.28
C TYR A 100 7.03 0.20 -9.47
N ILE A 101 7.31 -0.20 -8.23
CA ILE A 101 8.22 0.52 -7.35
C ILE A 101 9.39 -0.41 -7.01
N GLU A 102 10.59 -0.01 -7.43
CA GLU A 102 11.81 -0.74 -7.13
C GLU A 102 12.12 -0.72 -5.64
N PRO A 103 12.78 -1.76 -5.11
CA PRO A 103 13.29 -1.72 -3.74
C PRO A 103 14.21 -0.51 -3.53
N GLY A 104 14.11 0.12 -2.37
CA GLY A 104 14.99 1.21 -1.99
C GLY A 104 14.63 2.59 -2.55
N VAL A 105 13.61 2.69 -3.39
CA VAL A 105 13.20 3.98 -3.94
C VAL A 105 12.25 4.69 -2.96
N PRO A 106 12.65 5.84 -2.40
CA PRO A 106 11.74 6.61 -1.55
C PRO A 106 10.61 7.21 -2.38
N HIS A 107 9.42 7.17 -1.83
CA HIS A 107 8.24 7.72 -2.50
C HIS A 107 7.18 8.17 -1.50
N GLU A 108 6.44 9.19 -1.90
CA GLU A 108 5.31 9.76 -1.18
C GLU A 108 4.17 9.90 -2.17
N VAL A 109 2.96 9.51 -1.77
CA VAL A 109 1.83 9.39 -2.70
C VAL A 109 0.71 10.31 -2.28
N TYR A 110 0.27 11.15 -3.19
CA TYR A 110 -0.79 12.13 -2.95
C TYR A 110 -2.05 11.74 -3.70
N ASN A 111 -3.18 11.78 -3.01
CA ASN A 111 -4.47 11.74 -3.67
C ASN A 111 -4.73 13.13 -4.28
N LEU A 112 -4.91 13.19 -5.59
CA LEU A 112 -5.10 14.45 -6.30
C LEU A 112 -6.54 14.99 -6.22
N SER A 113 -7.46 14.24 -5.60
CA SER A 113 -8.85 14.65 -5.43
C SER A 113 -9.14 14.99 -3.98
N GLU A 114 -9.90 16.04 -3.77
CA GLU A 114 -10.42 16.42 -2.45
C GLU A 114 -11.76 15.74 -2.14
N THR A 115 -12.35 15.04 -3.10
CA THR A 115 -13.69 14.46 -2.94
C THR A 115 -13.75 12.94 -3.14
N GLU A 116 -12.79 12.36 -3.87
CA GLU A 116 -12.81 10.95 -4.23
C GLU A 116 -11.61 10.21 -3.62
N PRO A 117 -11.78 8.97 -3.18
CA PRO A 117 -10.66 8.18 -2.69
C PRO A 117 -9.79 7.66 -3.82
N VAL A 118 -8.56 7.30 -3.50
CA VAL A 118 -7.73 6.43 -4.33
C VAL A 118 -7.82 5.02 -3.78
N VAL A 119 -8.11 4.05 -4.65
CA VAL A 119 -8.15 2.63 -4.29
C VAL A 119 -7.21 1.88 -5.22
N ALA A 120 -6.30 1.11 -4.65
CA ALA A 120 -5.32 0.35 -5.41
C ALA A 120 -5.14 -1.07 -4.86
N VAL A 121 -4.98 -2.03 -5.76
CA VAL A 121 -4.53 -3.36 -5.41
C VAL A 121 -3.01 -3.33 -5.33
N VAL A 122 -2.45 -3.83 -4.24
CA VAL A 122 -1.01 -3.81 -3.98
C VAL A 122 -0.48 -5.22 -3.84
N ALA A 123 0.51 -5.55 -4.66
CA ALA A 123 1.24 -6.82 -4.59
C ALA A 123 2.66 -6.56 -4.14
N ARG A 124 3.16 -7.35 -3.19
CA ARG A 124 4.51 -7.24 -2.65
C ARG A 124 5.26 -8.55 -2.87
N SER A 125 6.52 -8.47 -3.20
CA SER A 125 7.41 -9.63 -3.25
C SER A 125 7.94 -10.01 -1.86
N ASP A 126 7.09 -9.88 -0.84
CA ASP A 126 7.35 -10.20 0.55
C ASP A 126 6.10 -10.87 1.10
N ALA A 127 6.26 -12.01 1.74
CA ALA A 127 5.11 -12.74 2.30
C ALA A 127 4.45 -12.01 3.48
N SER A 128 5.13 -11.04 4.08
CA SER A 128 4.58 -10.16 5.11
C SER A 128 3.90 -8.97 4.45
N GLU A 129 2.73 -8.61 4.94
CA GLU A 129 2.04 -7.41 4.46
C GLU A 129 2.60 -6.11 5.06
N TRP A 130 3.35 -6.20 6.18
CA TRP A 130 3.64 -5.02 7.01
C TRP A 130 5.11 -4.78 7.29
N SER A 131 5.96 -5.75 7.03
CA SER A 131 7.38 -5.67 7.40
C SER A 131 8.23 -4.97 6.33
N ASN A 132 9.45 -4.59 6.72
CA ASN A 132 10.51 -4.10 5.84
C ASN A 132 10.18 -2.79 5.13
N ILE A 133 9.49 -1.89 5.84
CA ILE A 133 9.21 -0.54 5.37
C ILE A 133 9.86 0.44 6.35
N GLU A 134 10.60 1.41 5.81
CA GLU A 134 11.22 2.47 6.61
C GLU A 134 10.69 3.83 6.20
N ASN A 135 10.49 4.70 7.18
CA ASN A 135 10.07 6.08 6.92
C ASN A 135 11.18 6.85 6.21
N TYR A 136 10.78 7.77 5.36
CA TYR A 136 11.69 8.67 4.68
C TYR A 136 11.30 10.11 5.03
N PRO A 137 12.26 11.01 5.27
CA PRO A 137 11.93 12.40 5.64
C PRO A 137 11.21 13.13 4.49
N SER A 138 10.17 13.89 4.83
CA SER A 138 9.48 14.74 3.87
C SER A 138 8.93 15.98 4.55
N GLU A 139 8.80 17.06 3.78
CA GLU A 139 8.18 18.29 4.25
C GLU A 139 6.72 18.07 4.65
N ARG A 140 6.00 17.24 3.88
CA ARG A 140 4.60 16.95 4.13
C ARG A 140 4.42 16.20 5.45
N ARG A 141 5.29 15.24 5.75
CA ARG A 141 5.27 14.52 7.02
C ARG A 141 5.46 15.47 8.20
N VAL A 142 6.42 16.36 8.09
CA VAL A 142 6.70 17.36 9.15
C VAL A 142 5.51 18.31 9.30
N ARG A 143 5.02 18.84 8.19
CA ARG A 143 3.91 19.81 8.19
C ARG A 143 2.65 19.24 8.81
N ASP A 144 2.34 17.98 8.52
CA ASP A 144 1.13 17.31 9.02
C ASP A 144 1.33 16.72 10.42
N GLY A 145 2.54 16.76 10.97
CA GLY A 145 2.85 16.17 12.27
C GLY A 145 2.75 14.66 12.30
N ALA A 146 2.97 14.00 11.16
CA ALA A 146 2.91 12.55 11.05
C ALA A 146 4.13 11.88 11.67
N PRO A 147 3.95 10.69 12.35
CA PRO A 147 5.07 9.98 12.99
C PRO A 147 6.11 9.47 12.00
#